data_7af7338698e042e94672155d6c08a9c5
#
_entry.id   7af7338698e042e94672155d6c08a9c5
#
_cell.length_a   1.000
_cell.length_b   1.000
_cell.length_c   1.000
_cell.angle_alpha   90.00
_cell.angle_beta   90.00
_cell.angle_gamma   90.00
#
_symmetry.space_group_name_H-M   'P 1'
#
loop_
_entity.id
_entity.type
_entity.pdbx_description
1 polymer ?
#
loop_
_entity_poly.entity_id
_entity_poly.type
_entity_poly.pdbx_seq_one_letter_code
_entity_poly.pdbx_strand_id
1 'polypeptide(L)'
;MRAVLAGGAASRTLRVGEADTALEVQLVPLRSDEGVAQVIATLRPPGADRAFRLSSLARRFGLTPAEARLLETLCAGASLRQASAHLGVARTTVRTHLQRIFDKSGAHRQADLVRMVLAA
;
A
#
# COMPACT_ATOMS: atom_id res chain seq x y z
N MET A 1 8.50 -24.79 5.63
CA MET A 1 8.22 -23.48 5.07
C MET A 1 8.93 -22.42 5.91
N ARG A 2 9.77 -21.67 5.28
CA ARG A 2 10.56 -20.67 5.99
C ARG A 2 10.03 -19.28 5.64
N ALA A 3 9.57 -18.56 6.64
CA ALA A 3 9.08 -17.20 6.47
C ALA A 3 10.16 -16.22 6.95
N VAL A 4 10.52 -15.27 6.10
CA VAL A 4 11.42 -14.18 6.45
C VAL A 4 10.59 -12.91 6.49
N LEU A 5 10.52 -12.28 7.65
CA LEU A 5 9.82 -11.03 7.84
C LEU A 5 10.77 -9.90 7.47
N ALA A 6 10.45 -9.19 6.39
CA ALA A 6 11.17 -7.99 5.97
C ALA A 6 10.23 -6.79 6.02
N GLY A 7 10.76 -5.66 6.42
CA GLY A 7 10.00 -4.43 6.53
C GLY A 7 9.65 -4.04 7.95
N GLY A 8 9.15 -2.82 8.11
CA GLY A 8 8.79 -2.28 9.40
C GLY A 8 7.51 -2.88 9.97
N ALA A 9 7.03 -2.32 11.07
CA ALA A 9 5.85 -2.80 11.79
C ALA A 9 4.55 -2.76 10.97
N ALA A 10 4.48 -1.98 9.88
CA ALA A 10 3.26 -1.74 9.13
C ALA A 10 3.02 -2.75 8.02
N SER A 11 4.04 -3.21 7.31
CA SER A 11 3.87 -4.22 6.26
C SER A 11 4.93 -5.28 6.37
N ARG A 12 4.64 -6.48 5.87
CA ARG A 12 5.54 -7.62 5.97
C ARG A 12 5.60 -8.36 4.65
N THR A 13 6.79 -8.80 4.29
CA THR A 13 7.00 -9.63 3.12
C THR A 13 7.52 -11.00 3.57
N LEU A 14 6.90 -12.03 3.04
CA LEU A 14 7.27 -13.42 3.29
C LEU A 14 7.65 -14.05 1.96
N ARG A 15 8.67 -14.90 1.97
CA ARG A 15 8.97 -15.75 0.82
C ARG A 15 8.53 -17.17 1.14
N VAL A 16 7.71 -17.73 0.25
CA VAL A 16 7.16 -19.08 0.42
C VAL A 16 7.56 -19.91 -0.79
N GLY A 17 8.24 -21.04 -0.55
CA GLY A 17 8.71 -21.95 -1.57
C GLY A 17 10.21 -22.02 -1.68
N GLU A 18 10.70 -22.79 -2.64
CA GLU A 18 12.11 -22.95 -2.91
C GLU A 18 12.63 -21.91 -3.91
N ALA A 19 13.94 -21.74 -3.97
CA ALA A 19 14.60 -20.61 -4.61
C ALA A 19 14.04 -20.13 -5.95
N ASP A 20 13.78 -21.04 -6.87
CA ASP A 20 13.31 -20.67 -8.23
C ASP A 20 11.80 -20.60 -8.38
N THR A 21 11.07 -21.16 -7.43
CA THR A 21 9.60 -21.17 -7.45
C THR A 21 9.00 -20.41 -6.28
N ALA A 22 9.83 -19.73 -5.51
CA ALA A 22 9.36 -18.97 -4.36
C ALA A 22 8.40 -17.85 -4.78
N LEU A 23 7.30 -17.76 -4.07
CA LEU A 23 6.38 -16.63 -4.20
C LEU A 23 6.67 -15.62 -3.11
N GLU A 24 6.59 -14.35 -3.47
CA GLU A 24 6.55 -13.28 -2.48
C GLU A 24 5.12 -13.08 -2.02
N VAL A 25 4.91 -13.23 -0.72
CA VAL A 25 3.62 -12.92 -0.10
C VAL A 25 3.79 -11.62 0.66
N GLN A 26 3.11 -10.59 0.21
CA GLN A 26 3.12 -9.30 0.88
C GLN A 26 1.86 -9.15 1.71
N LEU A 27 2.02 -8.87 3.00
CA LEU A 27 0.94 -8.66 3.94
C LEU A 27 0.90 -7.17 4.30
N VAL A 28 -0.20 -6.52 3.98
CA VAL A 28 -0.40 -5.09 4.29
C VAL A 28 -1.60 -4.96 5.22
N PRO A 29 -1.40 -4.53 6.47
CA PRO A 29 -2.52 -4.27 7.35
C PRO A 29 -3.23 -3.00 6.93
N LEU A 30 -4.55 -3.03 6.93
CA LEU A 30 -5.37 -1.83 6.83
C LEU A 30 -5.73 -1.40 8.23
N ARG A 31 -5.15 -0.31 8.66
CA ARG A 31 -5.32 0.19 10.03
C ARG A 31 -6.39 1.27 10.08
N SER A 32 -7.22 1.17 11.11
CA SER A 32 -8.08 2.25 11.53
C SER A 32 -7.50 2.87 12.81
N ASP A 33 -8.14 3.90 13.34
CA ASP A 33 -7.75 4.48 14.64
C ASP A 33 -7.96 3.50 15.80
N GLU A 34 -8.73 2.44 15.59
CA GLU A 34 -9.02 1.40 16.58
C GLU A 34 -8.09 0.18 16.47
N GLY A 35 -7.17 0.16 15.49
CA GLY A 35 -6.24 -0.92 15.29
C GLY A 35 -6.29 -1.51 13.89
N VAL A 36 -5.87 -2.77 13.73
CA VAL A 36 -5.87 -3.45 12.45
C VAL A 36 -7.27 -3.99 12.16
N ALA A 37 -7.91 -3.45 11.12
CA ALA A 37 -9.26 -3.87 10.71
C ALA A 37 -9.22 -5.02 9.69
N GLN A 38 -8.24 -5.00 8.78
CA GLN A 38 -8.11 -5.98 7.71
C GLN A 38 -6.63 -6.16 7.36
N VAL A 39 -6.30 -7.29 6.74
CA VAL A 39 -4.98 -7.53 6.17
C VAL A 39 -5.18 -7.92 4.70
N ILE A 40 -4.45 -7.25 3.83
CA ILE A 40 -4.40 -7.62 2.42
C ILE A 40 -3.16 -8.48 2.20
N ALA A 41 -3.36 -9.66 1.64
CA ALA A 41 -2.28 -10.56 1.24
C ALA A 41 -2.20 -10.60 -0.28
N THR A 42 -1.01 -10.39 -0.81
CA THR A 42 -0.76 -10.48 -2.25
C THR A 42 0.33 -11.52 -2.51
N LEU A 43 0.09 -12.39 -3.48
CA LEU A 43 1.08 -13.35 -3.95
C LEU A 43 1.60 -12.88 -5.30
N ARG A 44 2.92 -12.90 -5.46
CA ARG A 44 3.53 -12.48 -6.71
C ARG A 44 4.84 -13.20 -6.97
N PRO A 45 5.28 -13.26 -8.23
CA PRO A 45 6.59 -13.79 -8.57
C PRO A 45 7.70 -12.97 -7.92
N PRO A 46 8.87 -13.57 -7.68
CA PRO A 46 10.04 -12.85 -7.17
C PRO A 46 10.44 -11.69 -8.07
N GLY A 47 10.88 -10.59 -7.48
CA GLY A 47 11.42 -9.45 -8.20
C GLY A 47 10.40 -8.42 -8.68
N ALA A 48 9.13 -8.56 -8.33
CA ALA A 48 8.12 -7.55 -8.65
C ALA A 48 8.41 -6.24 -7.91
N ASP A 49 8.57 -5.15 -8.66
CA ASP A 49 8.96 -3.85 -8.11
C ASP A 49 7.73 -3.01 -7.75
N ARG A 50 7.50 -2.82 -6.46
CA ARG A 50 6.40 -2.00 -5.95
C ARG A 50 6.55 -0.52 -6.33
N ALA A 51 7.76 0.00 -6.30
CA ALA A 51 8.01 1.40 -6.63
C ALA A 51 7.64 1.69 -8.09
N PHE A 52 7.98 0.79 -9.00
CA PHE A 52 7.61 0.90 -10.41
C PHE A 52 6.09 0.90 -10.59
N ARG A 53 5.38 0.02 -9.89
CA ARG A 53 3.92 -0.05 -9.97
C ARG A 53 3.24 1.19 -9.42
N LEU A 54 3.74 1.72 -8.29
CA LEU A 54 3.26 2.98 -7.73
C LEU A 54 3.43 4.13 -8.73
N SER A 55 4.61 4.24 -9.34
CA SER A 55 4.89 5.27 -10.33
C SER A 55 4.00 5.13 -11.56
N SER A 56 3.79 3.91 -12.04
CA SER A 56 2.92 3.64 -13.19
C SER A 56 1.48 4.03 -12.91
N LEU A 57 0.96 3.67 -11.75
CA LEU A 57 -0.41 4.02 -11.37
C LEU A 57 -0.57 5.52 -11.13
N ALA A 58 0.41 6.16 -10.52
CA ALA A 58 0.40 7.61 -10.32
C ALA A 58 0.30 8.36 -11.65
N ARG A 59 1.05 7.94 -12.65
CA ARG A 59 0.97 8.52 -13.99
C ARG A 59 -0.36 8.21 -14.67
N ARG A 60 -0.80 6.96 -14.57
CA ARG A 60 -2.05 6.51 -15.20
C ARG A 60 -3.27 7.28 -14.70
N PHE A 61 -3.33 7.54 -13.40
CA PHE A 61 -4.47 8.24 -12.78
C PHE A 61 -4.24 9.74 -12.64
N GLY A 62 -3.09 10.25 -13.03
CA GLY A 62 -2.79 11.67 -12.92
C GLY A 62 -2.69 12.16 -11.49
N LEU A 63 -2.10 11.36 -10.61
CA LEU A 63 -1.93 11.74 -9.22
C LEU A 63 -0.89 12.85 -9.06
N THR A 64 -1.17 13.79 -8.17
CA THR A 64 -0.17 14.78 -7.77
C THR A 64 0.93 14.12 -6.94
N PRO A 65 2.12 14.75 -6.78
CA PRO A 65 3.16 14.22 -5.91
C PRO A 65 2.69 13.95 -4.48
N ALA A 66 1.86 14.83 -3.92
CA ALA A 66 1.31 14.65 -2.58
C ALA A 66 0.38 13.44 -2.51
N GLU A 67 -0.48 13.26 -3.51
CA GLU A 67 -1.37 12.10 -3.60
C GLU A 67 -0.58 10.81 -3.78
N ALA A 68 0.45 10.82 -4.62
CA ALA A 68 1.30 9.65 -4.82
C ALA A 68 2.03 9.25 -3.53
N ARG A 69 2.51 10.21 -2.77
CA ARG A 69 3.16 9.95 -1.48
C ARG A 69 2.20 9.37 -0.46
N LEU A 70 0.96 9.86 -0.44
CA LEU A 70 -0.06 9.27 0.41
C LEU A 70 -0.35 7.82 0.02
N LEU A 71 -0.51 7.56 -1.27
CA LEU A 71 -0.75 6.19 -1.76
C LEU A 71 0.39 5.26 -1.37
N GLU A 72 1.63 5.68 -1.52
CA GLU A 72 2.80 4.93 -1.09
C GLU A 72 2.75 4.60 0.41
N THR A 73 2.43 5.59 1.23
CA THR A 73 2.32 5.44 2.69
C THR A 73 1.22 4.44 3.08
N LEU A 74 0.09 4.50 2.41
CA LEU A 74 -1.01 3.55 2.64
C LEU A 74 -0.63 2.12 2.21
N CYS A 75 0.11 1.98 1.11
CA CYS A 75 0.59 0.68 0.66
C CYS A 75 1.66 0.09 1.57
N ALA A 76 2.32 0.89 2.37
CA ALA A 76 3.21 0.44 3.43
C ALA A 76 2.46 0.00 4.69
N GLY A 77 1.13 0.13 4.72
CA GLY A 77 0.27 -0.33 5.81
C GLY A 77 -0.04 0.73 6.86
N ALA A 78 0.20 2.00 6.56
CA ALA A 78 -0.11 3.08 7.50
C ALA A 78 -1.61 3.36 7.57
N SER A 79 -2.11 3.71 8.75
CA SER A 79 -3.43 4.31 8.91
C SER A 79 -3.40 5.75 8.42
N LEU A 80 -4.57 6.36 8.25
CA LEU A 80 -4.66 7.79 7.89
C LEU A 80 -3.98 8.67 8.95
N ARG A 81 -4.11 8.30 10.21
CA ARG A 81 -3.44 9.00 11.31
C ARG A 81 -1.92 8.90 11.20
N GLN A 82 -1.39 7.71 10.94
CA GLN A 82 0.05 7.51 10.74
C GLN A 82 0.54 8.23 9.50
N ALA A 83 -0.23 8.23 8.41
CA ALA A 83 0.08 8.96 7.20
C ALA A 83 0.15 10.46 7.44
N SER A 84 -0.80 11.02 8.19
CA SER A 84 -0.80 12.42 8.60
C SER A 84 0.49 12.80 9.32
N ALA A 85 0.89 12.00 10.30
CA ALA A 85 2.14 12.23 11.04
C ALA A 85 3.37 12.10 10.15
N HIS A 86 3.41 11.08 9.30
CA HIS A 86 4.54 10.81 8.41
C HIS A 86 4.72 11.90 7.34
N LEU A 87 3.62 12.37 6.77
CA LEU A 87 3.64 13.39 5.72
C LEU A 87 3.70 14.82 6.28
N GLY A 88 3.53 14.99 7.57
CA GLY A 88 3.56 16.31 8.21
C GLY A 88 2.39 17.21 7.85
N VAL A 89 1.21 16.62 7.61
CA VAL A 89 -0.01 17.35 7.24
C VAL A 89 -1.15 17.00 8.17
N ALA A 90 -2.20 17.81 8.19
CA ALA A 90 -3.38 17.55 9.00
C ALA A 90 -4.16 16.33 8.48
N ARG A 91 -4.89 15.66 9.37
CA ARG A 91 -5.74 14.52 8.98
C ARG A 91 -6.80 14.90 7.95
N THR A 92 -7.33 16.11 8.05
CA THR A 92 -8.30 16.63 7.07
C THR A 92 -7.66 16.74 5.69
N THR A 93 -6.41 17.15 5.60
CA THR A 93 -5.65 17.20 4.36
C THR A 93 -5.44 15.80 3.79
N VAL A 94 -5.09 14.84 4.62
CA VAL A 94 -4.95 13.44 4.19
C VAL A 94 -6.26 12.91 3.62
N ARG A 95 -7.39 13.18 4.29
CA ARG A 95 -8.70 12.76 3.79
C ARG A 95 -9.06 13.40 2.46
N THR A 96 -8.72 14.68 2.29
CA THR A 96 -8.94 15.38 1.03
C THR A 96 -8.12 14.75 -0.10
N HIS A 97 -6.85 14.47 0.15
CA HIS A 97 -6.00 13.79 -0.83
C HIS A 97 -6.52 12.39 -1.14
N LEU A 98 -6.94 11.65 -0.13
CA LEU A 98 -7.49 10.31 -0.33
C LEU A 98 -8.76 10.34 -1.18
N GLN A 99 -9.65 11.30 -0.94
CA GLN A 99 -10.86 11.46 -1.74
C GLN A 99 -10.51 11.75 -3.20
N ARG A 100 -9.52 12.60 -3.45
CA ARG A 100 -9.06 12.89 -4.81
C ARG A 100 -8.46 11.66 -5.49
N ILE A 101 -7.73 10.83 -4.75
CA ILE A 101 -7.23 9.56 -5.28
C ILE A 101 -8.41 8.65 -5.66
N PHE A 102 -9.41 8.54 -4.82
CA PHE A 102 -10.62 7.77 -5.13
C PHE A 102 -11.29 8.28 -6.40
N ASP A 103 -11.46 9.59 -6.52
CA ASP A 103 -12.09 10.20 -7.70
C ASP A 103 -11.30 9.90 -8.98
N LYS A 104 -9.98 9.93 -8.91
CA LYS A 104 -9.11 9.70 -10.07
C LYS A 104 -8.96 8.23 -10.42
N SER A 105 -8.95 7.34 -9.43
CA SER A 105 -8.73 5.91 -9.62
C SER A 105 -10.00 5.10 -9.85
N GLY A 106 -11.14 5.64 -9.45
CA GLY A 106 -12.40 4.90 -9.46
C GLY A 106 -12.57 3.97 -8.27
N ALA A 107 -11.63 3.90 -7.37
CA ALA A 107 -11.77 3.12 -6.15
C ALA A 107 -12.70 3.82 -5.16
N HIS A 108 -13.39 3.03 -4.36
CA HIS A 108 -14.33 3.56 -3.35
C HIS A 108 -13.85 3.33 -1.92
N ARG A 109 -12.88 2.44 -1.73
CA ARG A 109 -12.36 2.08 -0.43
C ARG A 109 -10.84 2.04 -0.46
N GLN A 110 -10.22 2.29 0.69
CA GLN A 110 -8.77 2.21 0.84
C GLN A 110 -8.23 0.83 0.46
N ALA A 111 -8.94 -0.24 0.81
CA ALA A 111 -8.57 -1.60 0.45
C ALA A 111 -8.45 -1.78 -1.07
N ASP A 112 -9.36 -1.20 -1.82
CA ASP A 112 -9.35 -1.30 -3.28
C ASP A 112 -8.14 -0.60 -3.88
N LEU A 113 -7.77 0.58 -3.35
CA LEU A 113 -6.56 1.28 -3.77
C LEU A 113 -5.31 0.44 -3.55
N VAL A 114 -5.17 -0.13 -2.37
CA VAL A 114 -4.00 -0.94 -2.02
C VAL A 114 -3.93 -2.17 -2.92
N ARG A 115 -5.06 -2.82 -3.17
CA ARG A 115 -5.13 -3.98 -4.09
C ARG A 115 -4.69 -3.60 -5.50
N MET A 116 -5.12 -2.43 -6.00
CA MET A 116 -4.75 -1.96 -7.34
C MET A 116 -3.23 -1.83 -7.48
N VAL A 117 -2.56 -1.30 -6.46
CA VAL A 117 -1.10 -1.16 -6.47
C VAL A 117 -0.43 -2.53 -6.37
N LEU A 118 -0.89 -3.38 -5.46
CA LEU A 118 -0.25 -4.68 -5.20
C LEU A 118 -0.49 -5.68 -6.33
N ALA A 119 -1.58 -5.54 -7.07
CA ALA A 119 -1.92 -6.43 -8.18
C ALA A 119 -1.50 -5.92 -9.55
N ALA A 120 -1.02 -4.70 -9.62
CA ALA A 120 -0.64 -4.08 -10.90
C ALA A 120 0.61 -4.71 -11.54
#